data_49cf5cf64504b97719fa447c709cd712
#
_entry.id   49cf5cf64504b97719fa447c709cd712
#
_cell.length_a   1.000
_cell.length_b   1.000
_cell.length_c   1.000
_cell.angle_alpha   90.00
_cell.angle_beta   90.00
_cell.angle_gamma   90.00
#
_symmetry.space_group_name_H-M   'P 1'
#
loop_
_entity.id
_entity.type
_entity.pdbx_description
1 polymer ?
#
loop_
_entity_poly.entity_id
_entity_poly.type
_entity_poly.pdbx_seq_one_letter_code
_entity_poly.pdbx_strand_id
1 'polypeptide(L)'
;PEKLAEQLSGKSPQAQLLILNFPGNPDGLTYSSDELKALAEVCRRHGVIVLSDEIYAELHHAGEHVSMARHYPEGTIIASGLSKWCGAGGWRLGTFIFPPVLKWLLKAMCKVASQSHSTVAAPIQFAAAEAYSASDEIEDYLLHCRRILKPLGNWCAETLSAAGVRVHKPTGAFYLYPDFSPFREVLKARGVTTSKQMCELLLEKTGAAILTGEAFCRPEDDLTARLAYVNFDGTAVLQASR
;
A
#
# COMPACT_ATOMS: atom_id res chain seq x y z
N PRO A 1 -13.53 5.10 11.33
CA PRO A 1 -14.74 5.84 10.92
C PRO A 1 -14.95 7.13 11.73
N GLU A 2 -14.81 7.08 13.05
CA GLU A 2 -15.07 8.22 13.97
C GLU A 2 -14.19 9.43 13.64
N LYS A 3 -12.88 9.25 13.54
CA LYS A 3 -11.94 10.32 13.18
C LYS A 3 -12.24 10.94 11.82
N LEU A 4 -12.67 10.14 10.85
CA LEU A 4 -13.08 10.64 9.54
C LEU A 4 -14.36 11.47 9.67
N ALA A 5 -15.36 11.00 10.38
CA ALA A 5 -16.59 11.72 10.63
C ALA A 5 -16.33 13.07 11.34
N GLU A 6 -15.45 13.08 12.34
CA GLU A 6 -15.04 14.29 13.05
C GLU A 6 -14.38 15.30 12.10
N GLN A 7 -13.45 14.86 11.25
CA GLN A 7 -12.76 15.71 10.27
C GLN A 7 -13.71 16.29 9.21
N LEU A 8 -14.82 15.61 8.93
CA LEU A 8 -15.84 16.03 7.96
C LEU A 8 -16.91 16.91 8.59
N SER A 9 -17.08 16.89 9.90
CA SER A 9 -18.06 17.67 10.62
C SER A 9 -17.76 19.18 10.51
N GLY A 10 -18.78 19.98 10.20
CA GLY A 10 -18.67 21.44 10.12
C GLY A 10 -17.97 22.01 8.90
N LYS A 11 -17.54 21.16 7.94
CA LYS A 11 -16.98 21.65 6.68
C LYS A 11 -18.10 22.00 5.67
N SER A 12 -17.89 23.10 4.93
CA SER A 12 -18.74 23.51 3.81
C SER A 12 -18.90 22.37 2.79
N PRO A 13 -19.99 22.29 2.00
CA PRO A 13 -20.24 21.26 1.00
C PRO A 13 -19.33 21.40 -0.22
N GLN A 14 -18.03 21.46 -0.01
CA GLN A 14 -17.03 21.37 -1.08
C GLN A 14 -16.79 19.90 -1.41
N ALA A 15 -16.44 19.62 -2.67
CA ALA A 15 -16.03 18.28 -3.09
C ALA A 15 -14.90 17.79 -2.21
N GLN A 16 -15.08 16.63 -1.58
CA GLN A 16 -14.10 16.03 -0.67
C GLN A 16 -13.59 14.74 -1.30
N LEU A 17 -12.29 14.51 -1.18
CA LEU A 17 -11.60 13.31 -1.66
C LEU A 17 -10.89 12.65 -0.49
N LEU A 18 -11.16 11.37 -0.27
CA LEU A 18 -10.38 10.50 0.60
C LEU A 18 -9.49 9.61 -0.27
N ILE A 19 -8.19 9.63 -0.03
CA ILE A 19 -7.26 8.65 -0.60
C ILE A 19 -7.07 7.55 0.43
N LEU A 20 -7.36 6.30 0.06
CA LEU A 20 -7.28 5.14 0.92
C LEU A 20 -6.41 4.08 0.25
N ASN A 21 -5.20 3.84 0.78
CA ASN A 21 -4.27 2.84 0.26
C ASN A 21 -4.26 1.61 1.15
N PHE A 22 -4.69 0.46 0.62
CA PHE A 22 -4.70 -0.82 1.33
C PHE A 22 -4.68 -2.02 0.36
N PRO A 23 -3.92 -3.09 0.66
CA PRO A 23 -2.91 -3.18 1.72
C PRO A 23 -1.92 -2.01 1.68
N GLY A 24 -1.51 -1.53 2.86
CA GLY A 24 -0.89 -0.22 3.01
C GLY A 24 0.59 -0.16 2.62
N ASN A 25 0.99 0.96 2.09
CA ASN A 25 2.36 1.44 2.10
C ASN A 25 2.37 2.70 2.98
N PRO A 26 2.98 2.66 4.19
CA PRO A 26 4.21 1.90 4.52
C PRO A 26 4.04 0.65 5.39
N ASP A 27 2.85 0.29 5.88
CA ASP A 27 2.68 -0.58 7.03
C ASP A 27 2.32 -2.06 6.72
N GLY A 28 1.92 -2.34 5.47
CA GLY A 28 1.51 -3.69 5.07
C GLY A 28 0.19 -4.16 5.68
N LEU A 29 -0.61 -3.24 6.26
CA LEU A 29 -1.88 -3.56 6.87
C LEU A 29 -3.04 -3.38 5.89
N THR A 30 -4.16 -4.01 6.21
CA THR A 30 -5.41 -3.88 5.43
C THR A 30 -6.59 -3.63 6.36
N TYR A 31 -7.75 -3.42 5.76
CA TYR A 31 -9.01 -3.26 6.48
C TYR A 31 -9.85 -4.53 6.37
N SER A 32 -10.57 -4.85 7.41
CA SER A 32 -11.63 -5.85 7.37
C SER A 32 -12.84 -5.33 6.58
N SER A 33 -13.70 -6.25 6.13
CA SER A 33 -14.95 -5.91 5.44
C SER A 33 -15.85 -4.98 6.28
N ASP A 34 -15.91 -5.21 7.60
CA ASP A 34 -16.74 -4.39 8.50
C ASP A 34 -16.18 -2.99 8.69
N GLU A 35 -14.84 -2.83 8.77
CA GLU A 35 -14.20 -1.52 8.82
C GLU A 35 -14.42 -0.74 7.53
N LEU A 36 -14.30 -1.39 6.37
CA LEU A 36 -14.59 -0.77 5.06
C LEU A 36 -16.05 -0.36 4.95
N LYS A 37 -16.99 -1.19 5.42
CA LYS A 37 -18.41 -0.87 5.47
C LYS A 37 -18.68 0.37 6.31
N ALA A 38 -18.09 0.43 7.51
CA ALA A 38 -18.24 1.58 8.39
C ALA A 38 -17.63 2.87 7.79
N LEU A 39 -16.48 2.78 7.11
CA LEU A 39 -15.91 3.91 6.37
C LEU A 39 -16.81 4.34 5.20
N ALA A 40 -17.36 3.38 4.45
CA ALA A 40 -18.27 3.62 3.34
C ALA A 40 -19.53 4.38 3.78
N GLU A 41 -20.10 4.04 4.93
CA GLU A 41 -21.27 4.73 5.49
C GLU A 41 -20.96 6.20 5.81
N VAL A 42 -19.78 6.48 6.38
CA VAL A 42 -19.33 7.86 6.63
C VAL A 42 -19.12 8.60 5.31
N CYS A 43 -18.40 8.03 4.36
CA CYS A 43 -18.14 8.64 3.05
C CYS A 43 -19.44 8.95 2.31
N ARG A 44 -20.39 8.00 2.29
CA ARG A 44 -21.69 8.15 1.64
C ARG A 44 -22.51 9.29 2.26
N ARG A 45 -22.57 9.37 3.60
CA ARG A 45 -23.29 10.40 4.32
C ARG A 45 -22.78 11.80 4.03
N HIS A 46 -21.48 11.95 3.82
CA HIS A 46 -20.84 13.25 3.57
C HIS A 46 -20.54 13.50 2.09
N GLY A 47 -20.94 12.62 1.17
CA GLY A 47 -20.69 12.78 -0.26
C GLY A 47 -19.20 12.75 -0.65
N VAL A 48 -18.36 12.05 0.13
CA VAL A 48 -16.91 11.97 -0.12
C VAL A 48 -16.62 11.02 -1.27
N ILE A 49 -15.86 11.48 -2.26
CA ILE A 49 -15.29 10.57 -3.27
C ILE A 49 -14.09 9.85 -2.66
N VAL A 50 -14.06 8.53 -2.81
CA VAL A 50 -12.93 7.72 -2.35
C VAL A 50 -12.06 7.32 -3.55
N LEU A 51 -10.78 7.69 -3.52
CA LEU A 51 -9.75 7.12 -4.36
C LEU A 51 -9.15 5.93 -3.60
N SER A 52 -9.61 4.74 -3.92
CA SER A 52 -9.16 3.49 -3.33
C SER A 52 -7.93 2.99 -4.09
N ASP A 53 -6.74 3.23 -3.53
CA ASP A 53 -5.49 2.74 -4.09
C ASP A 53 -5.28 1.29 -3.65
N GLU A 54 -5.67 0.37 -4.52
CA GLU A 54 -5.65 -1.07 -4.32
C GLU A 54 -4.49 -1.75 -5.09
N ILE A 55 -3.40 -1.01 -5.32
CA ILE A 55 -2.23 -1.50 -6.07
C ILE A 55 -1.60 -2.78 -5.49
N TYR A 56 -1.85 -3.06 -4.20
CA TYR A 56 -1.38 -4.26 -3.50
C TYR A 56 -2.50 -5.30 -3.26
N ALA A 57 -3.69 -5.13 -3.80
CA ALA A 57 -4.85 -5.99 -3.57
C ALA A 57 -4.54 -7.48 -3.77
N GLU A 58 -3.90 -7.83 -4.90
CA GLU A 58 -3.54 -9.21 -5.24
C GLU A 58 -2.45 -9.80 -4.35
N LEU A 59 -1.73 -8.94 -3.61
CA LEU A 59 -0.75 -9.33 -2.61
C LEU A 59 -1.29 -9.33 -1.18
N HIS A 60 -2.62 -9.40 -1.00
CA HIS A 60 -3.24 -9.68 0.29
C HIS A 60 -2.82 -11.09 0.75
N HIS A 61 -2.22 -11.23 1.93
CA HIS A 61 -1.55 -12.46 2.34
C HIS A 61 -2.45 -13.68 2.50
N ALA A 62 -3.75 -13.48 2.69
CA ALA A 62 -4.74 -14.56 2.69
C ALA A 62 -5.43 -14.73 1.32
N GLY A 63 -5.19 -13.84 0.36
CA GLY A 63 -5.90 -13.84 -0.92
C GLY A 63 -7.37 -13.37 -0.82
N GLU A 64 -7.72 -12.67 0.25
CA GLU A 64 -9.10 -12.30 0.60
C GLU A 64 -9.30 -10.77 0.60
N HIS A 65 -8.68 -10.08 -0.36
CA HIS A 65 -8.87 -8.63 -0.47
C HIS A 65 -10.34 -8.27 -0.74
N VAL A 66 -10.84 -7.31 0.01
CA VAL A 66 -12.18 -6.73 -0.20
C VAL A 66 -12.01 -5.29 -0.64
N SER A 67 -12.43 -4.97 -1.87
CA SER A 67 -12.38 -3.60 -2.38
C SER A 67 -13.35 -2.68 -1.64
N MET A 68 -12.98 -1.41 -1.47
CA MET A 68 -13.85 -0.35 -0.97
C MET A 68 -15.11 -0.18 -1.85
N ALA A 69 -14.99 -0.42 -3.15
CA ALA A 69 -16.11 -0.35 -4.08
C ALA A 69 -17.20 -1.41 -3.82
N ARG A 70 -16.91 -2.47 -3.07
CA ARG A 70 -17.94 -3.44 -2.65
C ARG A 70 -18.96 -2.81 -1.69
N HIS A 71 -18.54 -1.84 -0.89
CA HIS A 71 -19.39 -1.18 0.12
C HIS A 71 -19.84 0.21 -0.30
N TYR A 72 -19.09 0.89 -1.20
CA TYR A 72 -19.40 2.23 -1.69
C TYR A 72 -19.16 2.33 -3.21
N PRO A 73 -19.87 1.53 -4.04
CA PRO A 73 -19.62 1.48 -5.48
C PRO A 73 -19.85 2.81 -6.19
N GLU A 74 -20.83 3.61 -5.75
CA GLU A 74 -21.19 4.88 -6.40
C GLU A 74 -20.19 6.01 -6.15
N GLY A 75 -19.41 5.94 -5.08
CA GLY A 75 -18.45 7.01 -4.71
C GLY A 75 -16.99 6.59 -4.76
N THR A 76 -16.68 5.35 -5.17
CA THR A 76 -15.31 4.84 -5.16
C THR A 76 -14.71 4.79 -6.56
N ILE A 77 -13.53 5.37 -6.71
CA ILE A 77 -12.63 5.19 -7.85
C ILE A 77 -11.56 4.20 -7.41
N ILE A 78 -11.41 3.07 -8.09
CA ILE A 78 -10.34 2.12 -7.81
C ILE A 78 -9.12 2.51 -8.63
N ALA A 79 -7.97 2.68 -7.96
CA ALA A 79 -6.66 2.80 -8.57
C ALA A 79 -5.89 1.49 -8.41
N SER A 80 -5.28 1.00 -9.49
CA SER A 80 -4.48 -0.22 -9.50
C SER A 80 -3.44 -0.15 -10.62
N GLY A 81 -2.79 -1.25 -10.94
CA GLY A 81 -1.79 -1.34 -12.01
C GLY A 81 -0.97 -2.63 -11.92
N LEU A 82 -0.03 -2.79 -12.84
CA LEU A 82 0.82 -3.98 -12.94
C LEU A 82 2.11 -3.87 -12.13
N SER A 83 2.37 -2.73 -11.48
CA SER A 83 3.68 -2.44 -10.90
C SER A 83 4.08 -3.37 -9.75
N LYS A 84 3.11 -3.90 -8.99
CA LYS A 84 3.37 -4.61 -7.74
C LYS A 84 3.13 -6.11 -7.88
N TRP A 85 1.88 -6.51 -8.02
CA TRP A 85 1.50 -7.91 -8.09
C TRP A 85 2.09 -8.64 -9.32
N CYS A 86 2.21 -7.95 -10.45
CA CYS A 86 2.74 -8.50 -11.70
C CYS A 86 4.27 -8.30 -11.86
N GLY A 87 4.93 -7.62 -10.90
CA GLY A 87 6.36 -7.31 -10.99
C GLY A 87 6.74 -6.37 -12.15
N ALA A 88 5.76 -5.75 -12.82
CA ALA A 88 5.93 -4.98 -14.05
C ALA A 88 6.04 -3.45 -13.79
N GLY A 89 6.68 -3.05 -12.69
CA GLY A 89 6.82 -1.63 -12.32
C GLY A 89 7.51 -0.78 -13.38
N GLY A 90 8.46 -1.37 -14.12
CA GLY A 90 9.17 -0.70 -15.24
C GLY A 90 8.30 -0.47 -16.49
N TRP A 91 7.17 -1.14 -16.61
CA TRP A 91 6.27 -1.02 -17.77
C TRP A 91 5.36 0.20 -17.69
N ARG A 92 5.28 0.85 -16.54
CA ARG A 92 4.61 2.14 -16.32
C ARG A 92 3.13 2.14 -16.69
N LEU A 93 2.38 1.11 -16.27
CA LEU A 93 0.93 1.04 -16.44
C LEU A 93 0.20 1.11 -15.10
N GLY A 94 -0.67 2.09 -14.98
CA GLY A 94 -1.67 2.21 -13.93
C GLY A 94 -3.07 2.25 -14.52
N THR A 95 -4.05 1.85 -13.75
CA THR A 95 -5.47 1.80 -14.15
C THR A 95 -6.34 2.54 -13.13
N PHE A 96 -7.40 3.19 -13.65
CA PHE A 96 -8.47 3.75 -12.83
C PHE A 96 -9.81 3.17 -13.28
N ILE A 97 -10.60 2.70 -12.34
CA ILE A 97 -11.95 2.20 -12.57
C ILE A 97 -12.93 3.19 -11.94
N PHE A 98 -13.76 3.81 -12.78
CA PHE A 98 -14.71 4.82 -12.35
C PHE A 98 -16.14 4.26 -12.31
N PRO A 99 -16.92 4.58 -11.28
CA PRO A 99 -18.35 4.30 -11.30
C PRO A 99 -19.07 5.20 -12.35
N PRO A 100 -20.18 4.74 -12.91
CA PRO A 100 -20.91 5.48 -13.95
C PRO A 100 -21.27 6.92 -13.58
N VAL A 101 -21.58 7.18 -12.31
CA VAL A 101 -21.93 8.50 -11.80
C VAL A 101 -20.77 9.50 -11.82
N LEU A 102 -19.52 9.02 -11.82
CA LEU A 102 -18.30 9.83 -11.90
C LEU A 102 -17.72 9.90 -13.33
N LYS A 103 -18.49 9.53 -14.36
CA LYS A 103 -18.07 9.62 -15.76
C LYS A 103 -17.62 11.03 -16.19
N TRP A 104 -18.18 12.04 -15.58
CA TRP A 104 -17.77 13.44 -15.82
C TRP A 104 -16.31 13.67 -15.38
N LEU A 105 -15.90 13.13 -14.24
CA LEU A 105 -14.54 13.23 -13.72
C LEU A 105 -13.57 12.42 -14.60
N LEU A 106 -13.94 11.19 -14.98
CA LEU A 106 -13.17 10.41 -15.95
C LEU A 106 -12.89 11.20 -17.24
N LYS A 107 -13.92 11.85 -17.81
CA LYS A 107 -13.75 12.67 -19.02
C LYS A 107 -12.78 13.84 -18.80
N ALA A 108 -12.85 14.50 -17.64
CA ALA A 108 -11.92 15.58 -17.28
C ALA A 108 -10.48 15.06 -17.15
N MET A 109 -10.29 13.95 -16.44
CA MET A 109 -8.96 13.30 -16.30
C MET A 109 -8.37 12.86 -17.63
N CYS A 110 -9.17 12.26 -18.53
CA CYS A 110 -8.71 11.91 -19.87
C CYS A 110 -8.23 13.13 -20.68
N LYS A 111 -8.89 14.28 -20.55
CA LYS A 111 -8.43 15.54 -21.21
C LYS A 111 -7.08 15.99 -20.65
N VAL A 112 -6.91 15.96 -19.33
CA VAL A 112 -5.63 16.32 -18.70
C VAL A 112 -4.53 15.32 -19.11
N ALA A 113 -4.82 14.03 -19.05
CA ALA A 113 -3.89 12.98 -19.43
C ALA A 113 -3.40 13.13 -20.88
N SER A 114 -4.30 13.42 -21.81
CA SER A 114 -3.95 13.61 -23.22
C SER A 114 -2.98 14.78 -23.48
N GLN A 115 -2.94 15.76 -22.58
CA GLN A 115 -2.06 16.94 -22.68
C GLN A 115 -0.78 16.80 -21.82
N SER A 116 -0.72 15.83 -20.90
CA SER A 116 0.41 15.67 -19.99
C SER A 116 1.31 14.50 -20.40
N HIS A 117 0.80 13.28 -20.38
CA HIS A 117 1.59 12.06 -20.67
C HIS A 117 1.06 11.26 -21.87
N SER A 118 0.02 11.76 -22.55
CA SER A 118 -0.65 11.16 -23.72
C SER A 118 -1.30 9.81 -23.38
N THR A 119 -0.58 8.72 -23.46
CA THR A 119 -1.07 7.38 -23.19
C THR A 119 0.06 6.42 -22.81
N VAL A 120 -0.28 5.30 -22.24
CA VAL A 120 0.62 4.15 -22.09
C VAL A 120 0.91 3.54 -23.46
N ALA A 121 2.12 3.04 -23.70
CA ALA A 121 2.48 2.38 -24.95
C ALA A 121 1.54 1.22 -25.28
N ALA A 122 1.08 1.15 -26.55
CA ALA A 122 0.07 0.17 -26.96
C ALA A 122 0.44 -1.30 -26.63
N PRO A 123 1.68 -1.79 -26.84
CA PRO A 123 2.04 -3.16 -26.45
C PRO A 123 1.80 -3.45 -24.96
N ILE A 124 2.05 -2.45 -24.08
CA ILE A 124 1.82 -2.60 -22.64
C ILE A 124 0.34 -2.66 -22.32
N GLN A 125 -0.51 -1.92 -23.05
CA GLN A 125 -1.97 -2.00 -22.86
C GLN A 125 -2.52 -3.39 -23.23
N PHE A 126 -2.03 -4.00 -24.32
CA PHE A 126 -2.41 -5.37 -24.70
C PHE A 126 -1.92 -6.38 -23.67
N ALA A 127 -0.68 -6.27 -23.21
CA ALA A 127 -0.16 -7.12 -22.12
C ALA A 127 -0.95 -6.97 -20.83
N ALA A 128 -1.42 -5.76 -20.50
CA ALA A 128 -2.28 -5.53 -19.35
C ALA A 128 -3.65 -6.22 -19.49
N ALA A 129 -4.25 -6.21 -20.68
CA ALA A 129 -5.50 -6.90 -20.92
C ALA A 129 -5.35 -8.41 -20.65
N GLU A 130 -4.24 -9.00 -21.07
CA GLU A 130 -3.91 -10.41 -20.77
C GLU A 130 -3.69 -10.61 -19.26
N ALA A 131 -2.89 -9.77 -18.62
CA ALA A 131 -2.60 -9.86 -17.19
C ALA A 131 -3.87 -9.76 -16.30
N TYR A 132 -4.87 -9.01 -16.74
CA TYR A 132 -6.16 -8.90 -16.03
C TYR A 132 -7.20 -9.96 -16.46
N SER A 133 -6.82 -10.91 -17.31
CA SER A 133 -7.75 -11.97 -17.78
C SER A 133 -8.05 -13.05 -16.73
N ALA A 134 -7.36 -13.02 -15.58
CA ALA A 134 -7.51 -13.99 -14.49
C ALA A 134 -7.34 -15.44 -14.96
N SER A 135 -6.26 -15.73 -15.73
CA SER A 135 -5.92 -17.09 -16.13
C SER A 135 -5.41 -17.92 -14.96
N ASP A 136 -5.54 -19.25 -15.06
CA ASP A 136 -5.03 -20.19 -14.05
C ASP A 136 -3.53 -19.99 -13.77
N GLU A 137 -2.75 -19.63 -14.79
CA GLU A 137 -1.32 -19.35 -14.67
C GLU A 137 -1.03 -18.11 -13.81
N ILE A 138 -1.86 -17.06 -13.94
CA ILE A 138 -1.76 -15.84 -13.15
C ILE A 138 -2.17 -16.13 -11.70
N GLU A 139 -3.24 -16.87 -11.49
CA GLU A 139 -3.69 -17.25 -10.15
C GLU A 139 -2.65 -18.13 -9.42
N ASP A 140 -2.02 -19.07 -10.11
CA ASP A 140 -0.91 -19.88 -9.56
C ASP A 140 0.29 -19.00 -9.20
N TYR A 141 0.67 -18.08 -10.06
CA TYR A 141 1.73 -17.10 -9.78
C TYR A 141 1.42 -16.28 -8.51
N LEU A 142 0.21 -15.76 -8.40
CA LEU A 142 -0.23 -14.96 -7.24
C LEU A 142 -0.26 -15.81 -5.96
N LEU A 143 -0.68 -17.07 -6.05
CA LEU A 143 -0.63 -18.01 -4.93
C LEU A 143 0.80 -18.16 -4.41
N HIS A 144 1.78 -18.34 -5.30
CA HIS A 144 3.19 -18.44 -4.92
C HIS A 144 3.72 -17.13 -4.33
N CYS A 145 3.36 -15.97 -4.88
CA CYS A 145 3.70 -14.67 -4.30
C CYS A 145 3.23 -14.57 -2.84
N ARG A 146 1.98 -14.93 -2.55
CA ARG A 146 1.41 -14.92 -1.19
C ARG A 146 2.10 -15.91 -0.26
N ARG A 147 2.40 -17.14 -0.75
CA ARG A 147 3.14 -18.19 -0.01
C ARG A 147 4.55 -17.76 0.37
N ILE A 148 5.18 -16.90 -0.42
CA ILE A 148 6.52 -16.36 -0.14
C ILE A 148 6.42 -15.15 0.79
N LEU A 149 5.60 -14.16 0.47
CA LEU A 149 5.58 -12.88 1.18
C LEU A 149 5.03 -12.99 2.61
N LYS A 150 4.01 -13.81 2.82
CA LYS A 150 3.40 -13.98 4.15
C LYS A 150 4.38 -14.53 5.20
N PRO A 151 5.07 -15.66 5.01
CA PRO A 151 6.02 -16.17 6.00
C PRO A 151 7.24 -15.27 6.16
N LEU A 152 7.75 -14.65 5.09
CA LEU A 152 8.85 -13.70 5.19
C LEU A 152 8.49 -12.47 6.02
N GLY A 153 7.33 -11.86 5.75
CA GLY A 153 6.86 -10.72 6.52
C GLY A 153 6.62 -11.05 7.98
N ASN A 154 6.03 -12.22 8.27
CA ASN A 154 5.83 -12.69 9.63
C ASN A 154 7.17 -12.93 10.36
N TRP A 155 8.12 -13.61 9.71
CA TRP A 155 9.43 -13.85 10.28
C TRP A 155 10.18 -12.55 10.59
N CYS A 156 10.17 -11.58 9.67
CA CYS A 156 10.76 -10.27 9.90
C CYS A 156 10.10 -9.55 11.10
N ALA A 157 8.78 -9.56 11.16
CA ALA A 157 8.04 -8.92 12.26
C ALA A 157 8.33 -9.60 13.61
N GLU A 158 8.35 -10.92 13.65
CA GLU A 158 8.66 -11.71 14.85
C GLU A 158 10.10 -11.47 15.32
N THR A 159 11.05 -11.46 14.39
CA THR A 159 12.47 -11.20 14.69
C THR A 159 12.68 -9.80 15.27
N LEU A 160 12.06 -8.77 14.67
CA LEU A 160 12.11 -7.40 15.18
C LEU A 160 11.43 -7.28 16.54
N SER A 161 10.27 -7.91 16.72
CA SER A 161 9.55 -7.90 18.00
C SER A 161 10.34 -8.61 19.09
N ALA A 162 10.98 -9.73 18.81
CA ALA A 162 11.85 -10.44 19.75
C ALA A 162 13.06 -9.61 20.17
N ALA A 163 13.53 -8.72 19.29
CA ALA A 163 14.58 -7.75 19.60
C ALA A 163 14.08 -6.51 20.37
N GLY A 164 12.79 -6.40 20.65
CA GLY A 164 12.19 -5.28 21.39
C GLY A 164 11.70 -4.12 20.52
N VAL A 165 11.72 -4.24 19.19
CA VAL A 165 11.14 -3.26 18.25
C VAL A 165 9.62 -3.45 18.21
N ARG A 166 8.85 -2.36 18.21
CA ARG A 166 7.40 -2.43 18.02
C ARG A 166 7.08 -2.51 16.55
N VAL A 167 6.38 -3.56 16.14
CA VAL A 167 5.96 -3.73 14.75
C VAL A 167 4.74 -4.62 14.66
N HIS A 168 3.84 -4.33 13.73
CA HIS A 168 2.70 -5.18 13.40
C HIS A 168 3.08 -6.24 12.38
N LYS A 169 2.47 -7.42 12.45
CA LYS A 169 2.55 -8.41 11.38
C LYS A 169 1.81 -7.87 10.15
N PRO A 170 2.39 -7.97 8.95
CA PRO A 170 1.74 -7.49 7.75
C PRO A 170 0.61 -8.44 7.33
N THR A 171 -0.44 -7.89 6.77
CA THR A 171 -1.58 -8.64 6.23
C THR A 171 -1.63 -8.60 4.70
N GLY A 172 -0.75 -7.82 4.07
CA GLY A 172 -0.60 -7.72 2.63
C GLY A 172 0.63 -6.93 2.23
N ALA A 173 0.80 -6.70 0.94
CA ALA A 173 1.98 -6.04 0.37
C ALA A 173 3.30 -6.71 0.80
N PHE A 174 4.36 -5.94 0.98
CA PHE A 174 5.69 -6.43 1.36
C PHE A 174 6.45 -5.40 2.22
N TYR A 175 5.72 -4.73 3.12
CA TYR A 175 6.26 -3.71 4.01
C TYR A 175 6.01 -4.03 5.47
N LEU A 176 6.92 -3.55 6.29
CA LEU A 176 6.78 -3.38 7.74
C LEU A 176 7.08 -1.94 8.10
N TYR A 177 6.43 -1.47 9.15
CA TYR A 177 6.65 -0.13 9.68
C TYR A 177 7.08 -0.19 11.15
N PRO A 178 8.34 -0.61 11.42
CA PRO A 178 8.87 -0.73 12.77
C PRO A 178 9.02 0.62 13.46
N ASP A 179 8.70 0.62 14.77
CA ASP A 179 8.89 1.71 15.71
C ASP A 179 10.02 1.35 16.69
N PHE A 180 11.12 2.09 16.62
CA PHE A 180 12.29 1.94 17.44
C PHE A 180 12.28 2.83 18.69
N SER A 181 11.16 3.48 19.00
CA SER A 181 11.03 4.34 20.20
C SER A 181 11.41 3.65 21.53
N PRO A 182 11.27 2.31 21.70
CA PRO A 182 11.78 1.63 22.88
C PRO A 182 13.28 1.80 23.09
N PHE A 183 14.04 2.10 22.04
CA PHE A 183 15.51 2.31 22.11
C PHE A 183 15.90 3.77 22.17
N ARG A 184 14.98 4.71 22.35
CA ARG A 184 15.20 6.16 22.30
C ARG A 184 16.37 6.62 23.16
N GLU A 185 16.43 6.19 24.42
CA GLU A 185 17.50 6.63 25.33
C GLU A 185 18.88 6.09 24.92
N VAL A 186 18.94 4.84 24.47
CA VAL A 186 20.17 4.20 23.98
C VAL A 186 20.67 4.88 22.72
N LEU A 187 19.76 5.20 21.80
CA LEU A 187 20.06 5.88 20.55
C LEU A 187 20.52 7.32 20.82
N LYS A 188 19.84 8.04 21.72
CA LYS A 188 20.17 9.39 22.13
C LYS A 188 21.57 9.47 22.75
N ALA A 189 21.95 8.50 23.57
CA ALA A 189 23.31 8.42 24.14
C ALA A 189 24.40 8.23 23.06
N ARG A 190 24.02 7.80 21.85
CA ARG A 190 24.89 7.66 20.66
C ARG A 190 24.76 8.83 19.68
N GLY A 191 24.07 9.90 20.06
CA GLY A 191 23.85 11.09 19.23
C GLY A 191 22.77 10.92 18.18
N VAL A 192 21.94 9.86 18.25
CA VAL A 192 20.85 9.59 17.32
C VAL A 192 19.52 10.01 17.95
N THR A 193 18.90 11.04 17.40
CA THR A 193 17.64 11.63 17.91
C THR A 193 16.53 11.68 16.88
N THR A 194 16.85 11.45 15.58
CA THR A 194 15.89 11.49 14.48
C THR A 194 15.82 10.17 13.72
N SER A 195 14.71 9.94 13.03
CA SER A 195 14.53 8.76 12.17
C SER A 195 15.57 8.72 11.04
N LYS A 196 15.96 9.88 10.51
CA LYS A 196 17.01 9.99 9.49
C LYS A 196 18.35 9.51 9.99
N GLN A 197 18.82 10.06 11.12
CA GLN A 197 20.09 9.64 11.75
C GLN A 197 20.10 8.14 12.07
N MET A 198 18.96 7.60 12.53
CA MET A 198 18.81 6.17 12.81
C MET A 198 18.97 5.33 11.55
N CYS A 199 18.29 5.68 10.45
CA CYS A 199 18.37 4.95 9.20
C CYS A 199 19.77 5.03 8.57
N GLU A 200 20.43 6.20 8.63
CA GLU A 200 21.82 6.39 8.18
C GLU A 200 22.79 5.52 8.97
N LEU A 201 22.64 5.48 10.31
CA LEU A 201 23.45 4.63 11.17
C LEU A 201 23.22 3.14 10.89
N LEU A 202 21.98 2.71 10.69
CA LEU A 202 21.68 1.32 10.33
C LEU A 202 22.32 0.95 9.00
N LEU A 203 22.21 1.81 7.99
CA LEU A 203 22.84 1.59 6.70
C LEU A 203 24.38 1.47 6.83
N GLU A 204 25.01 2.39 7.55
CA GLU A 204 26.47 2.40 7.75
C GLU A 204 26.97 1.15 8.48
N LYS A 205 26.28 0.76 9.55
CA LYS A 205 26.75 -0.33 10.44
C LYS A 205 26.34 -1.73 9.98
N THR A 206 25.23 -1.86 9.25
CA THR A 206 24.65 -3.17 8.93
C THR A 206 24.38 -3.39 7.45
N GLY A 207 24.47 -2.36 6.62
CA GLY A 207 24.07 -2.42 5.21
C GLY A 207 22.54 -2.42 5.01
N ALA A 208 21.72 -2.31 6.07
CA ALA A 208 20.27 -2.30 5.98
C ALA A 208 19.75 -0.95 5.49
N ALA A 209 19.29 -0.88 4.24
CA ALA A 209 18.70 0.30 3.65
C ALA A 209 17.19 0.32 3.89
N ILE A 210 16.72 1.18 4.80
CA ILE A 210 15.31 1.40 5.12
C ILE A 210 14.95 2.88 4.98
N LEU A 211 13.67 3.18 4.74
CA LEU A 211 13.22 4.57 4.58
C LEU A 211 12.77 5.17 5.93
N THR A 212 13.13 6.43 6.14
CA THR A 212 12.84 7.17 7.38
C THR A 212 11.34 7.42 7.55
N GLY A 213 10.87 7.55 8.78
CA GLY A 213 9.49 7.92 9.10
C GLY A 213 9.06 9.26 8.51
N GLU A 214 10.01 10.23 8.41
CA GLU A 214 9.78 11.54 7.79
C GLU A 214 9.28 11.44 6.34
N ALA A 215 9.76 10.45 5.57
CA ALA A 215 9.28 10.20 4.20
C ALA A 215 7.78 9.85 4.14
N PHE A 216 7.18 9.56 5.30
CA PHE A 216 5.75 9.23 5.49
C PHE A 216 5.06 10.26 6.40
N CYS A 217 5.54 11.50 6.39
CA CYS A 217 4.98 12.62 7.16
C CYS A 217 4.93 12.39 8.68
N ARG A 218 5.84 11.57 9.23
CA ARG A 218 6.00 11.45 10.67
C ARG A 218 6.93 12.55 11.19
N PRO A 219 6.78 12.98 12.46
CA PRO A 219 7.73 13.88 13.09
C PRO A 219 9.17 13.34 13.02
N GLU A 220 10.16 14.24 12.93
CA GLU A 220 11.58 13.87 12.83
C GLU A 220 12.06 12.98 13.98
N ASP A 221 11.55 13.26 15.18
CA ASP A 221 11.90 12.56 16.41
C ASP A 221 11.11 11.24 16.61
N ASP A 222 10.17 10.94 15.73
CA ASP A 222 9.55 9.61 15.66
C ASP A 222 10.57 8.62 15.08
N LEU A 223 11.06 7.73 15.92
CA LEU A 223 12.05 6.71 15.52
C LEU A 223 11.39 5.55 14.77
N THR A 224 10.68 5.90 13.70
CA THR A 224 10.00 4.94 12.82
C THR A 224 10.67 4.84 11.46
N ALA A 225 10.50 3.71 10.79
CA ALA A 225 11.03 3.50 9.45
C ALA A 225 10.16 2.53 8.66
N ARG A 226 10.22 2.57 7.31
CA ARG A 226 9.65 1.54 6.46
C ARG A 226 10.72 0.54 6.02
N LEU A 227 10.49 -0.72 6.30
CA LEU A 227 11.27 -1.84 5.80
C LEU A 227 10.51 -2.55 4.68
N ALA A 228 11.14 -2.73 3.51
CA ALA A 228 10.63 -3.55 2.42
C ALA A 228 11.40 -4.87 2.42
N TYR A 229 10.71 -6.00 2.64
CA TYR A 229 11.34 -7.33 2.78
C TYR A 229 11.35 -8.11 1.46
N VAL A 230 11.77 -7.46 0.37
CA VAL A 230 11.80 -8.05 -0.99
C VAL A 230 13.22 -8.31 -1.52
N ASN A 231 14.24 -8.11 -0.71
CA ASN A 231 15.62 -8.37 -1.10
C ASN A 231 16.02 -9.83 -0.82
N PHE A 232 15.50 -10.75 -1.63
CA PHE A 232 15.79 -12.17 -1.56
C PHE A 232 15.99 -12.76 -2.97
N ASP A 233 16.57 -13.95 -3.08
CA ASP A 233 16.68 -14.69 -4.33
C ASP A 233 15.29 -15.22 -4.75
N GLY A 234 14.65 -14.54 -5.70
CA GLY A 234 13.32 -14.89 -6.19
C GLY A 234 13.23 -16.29 -6.79
N THR A 235 14.29 -16.78 -7.43
CA THR A 235 14.32 -18.12 -8.02
C THR A 235 14.33 -19.19 -6.93
N ALA A 236 15.19 -19.02 -5.92
CA ALA A 236 15.30 -19.98 -4.82
C ALA A 236 14.01 -20.08 -4.01
N VAL A 237 13.39 -18.93 -3.66
CA VAL A 237 12.14 -18.94 -2.89
C VAL A 237 10.94 -19.44 -3.69
N LEU A 238 10.92 -19.19 -5.01
CA LEU A 238 9.87 -19.73 -5.88
C LEU A 238 9.97 -21.27 -5.96
N GLN A 239 11.17 -21.81 -6.10
CA GLN A 239 11.39 -23.26 -6.06
C GLN A 239 10.95 -23.87 -4.72
N ALA A 240 11.23 -23.20 -3.61
CA ALA A 240 10.83 -23.66 -2.27
C ALA A 240 9.31 -23.52 -2.02
N SER A 241 8.60 -22.68 -2.77
CA SER A 241 7.15 -22.46 -2.61
C SER A 241 6.29 -23.44 -3.42
N ARG A 242 6.87 -24.15 -4.37
CA ARG A 242 6.24 -25.21 -5.18
C ARG A 242 6.22 -26.54 -4.45
#